data_7fd1d0df3e86571947b37e0eb26fa189
#
_entry.id   7fd1d0df3e86571947b37e0eb26fa189
#
_cell.length_a   1.000
_cell.length_b   1.000
_cell.length_c   1.000
_cell.angle_alpha   90.00
_cell.angle_beta   90.00
_cell.angle_gamma   90.00
#
_symmetry.space_group_name_H-M   'P 1'
#
loop_
_entity.id
_entity.type
_entity.pdbx_description
1 polymer ?
#
loop_
_entity_poly.entity_id
_entity_poly.type
_entity_poly.pdbx_seq_one_letter_code
_entity_poly.pdbx_strand_id
1 'polypeptide(L)'
;DGKWSFDYTGFDKFVAQMMSWGIGRQISCFSLVGWNTSIGYTDASGEARTLKLTVGSDEYRTVWNEFLDSFERHLKTKGWFEKTVLYMDEIREDEMRQVVSFIKQHNPDWKIGLAGSAVSSDVESAFYDYSTILGYDRTSTNAVATFYTSCAQSIPNAYVSLDNNPAEMVWVAWYAKAKGLNGFLRWAYDYWTKADPQDVRDGNNTAG
;
A
#
# COMPACT_ATOMS: atom_id res chain seq x y z
N ASP A 1 30.60 -5.20 -5.89
CA ASP A 1 30.87 -3.76 -5.70
C ASP A 1 29.94 -3.10 -4.65
N GLY A 2 29.01 -3.84 -4.02
CA GLY A 2 28.15 -3.35 -2.93
C GLY A 2 27.12 -2.32 -3.33
N LYS A 3 26.80 -2.17 -4.62
CA LYS A 3 25.76 -1.26 -5.12
C LYS A 3 24.52 -2.02 -5.53
N TRP A 4 23.37 -1.47 -5.19
CA TRP A 4 22.08 -1.98 -5.63
C TRP A 4 21.79 -1.58 -7.08
N SER A 5 21.15 -2.46 -7.81
CA SER A 5 20.52 -2.17 -9.10
C SER A 5 19.05 -2.56 -9.06
N PHE A 6 18.21 -1.79 -9.75
CA PHE A 6 16.76 -1.98 -9.68
C PHE A 6 16.20 -2.12 -11.09
N ASP A 7 15.46 -3.20 -11.32
CA ASP A 7 14.77 -3.45 -12.58
C ASP A 7 13.29 -3.04 -12.47
N TYR A 8 12.90 -2.01 -13.19
CA TYR A 8 11.53 -1.49 -13.22
C TYR A 8 10.70 -2.03 -14.39
N THR A 9 11.20 -2.99 -15.16
CA THR A 9 10.53 -3.50 -16.37
C THR A 9 9.12 -4.01 -16.09
N GLY A 10 8.96 -4.79 -15.02
CA GLY A 10 7.65 -5.31 -14.60
C GLY A 10 6.71 -4.22 -14.13
N PHE A 11 7.22 -3.32 -13.30
CA PHE A 11 6.50 -2.15 -12.80
C PHE A 11 6.01 -1.27 -13.95
N ASP A 12 6.87 -0.93 -14.89
CA ASP A 12 6.55 -0.08 -16.04
C ASP A 12 5.42 -0.68 -16.89
N LYS A 13 5.53 -1.97 -17.20
CA LYS A 13 4.50 -2.67 -17.98
C LYS A 13 3.15 -2.64 -17.28
N PHE A 14 3.12 -2.92 -15.97
CA PHE A 14 1.90 -2.92 -15.19
C PHE A 14 1.27 -1.52 -15.14
N VAL A 15 2.05 -0.49 -14.77
CA VAL A 15 1.55 0.88 -14.67
C VAL A 15 1.05 1.38 -16.02
N ALA A 16 1.80 1.16 -17.11
CA ALA A 16 1.40 1.57 -18.45
C ALA A 16 0.09 0.88 -18.87
N GLN A 17 -0.07 -0.41 -18.57
CA GLN A 17 -1.29 -1.15 -18.85
C GLN A 17 -2.49 -0.60 -18.08
N MET A 18 -2.34 -0.34 -16.77
CA MET A 18 -3.40 0.25 -15.96
C MET A 18 -3.81 1.63 -16.49
N MET A 19 -2.83 2.46 -16.84
CA MET A 19 -3.11 3.78 -17.42
C MET A 19 -3.84 3.68 -18.77
N SER A 20 -3.51 2.70 -19.60
CA SER A 20 -4.20 2.49 -20.89
C SER A 20 -5.69 2.13 -20.70
N TRP A 21 -6.05 1.57 -19.56
CA TRP A 21 -7.43 1.26 -19.17
C TRP A 21 -8.12 2.40 -18.42
N GLY A 22 -7.47 3.56 -18.30
CA GLY A 22 -8.00 4.72 -17.57
C GLY A 22 -7.78 4.67 -16.07
N ILE A 23 -7.03 3.68 -15.55
CA ILE A 23 -6.68 3.54 -14.13
C ILE A 23 -5.30 4.18 -13.93
N GLY A 24 -5.26 5.47 -13.66
CA GLY A 24 -3.96 6.17 -13.62
C GLY A 24 -3.99 7.50 -12.84
N ARG A 25 -4.97 7.69 -11.96
CA ARG A 25 -5.01 8.88 -11.09
C ARG A 25 -3.96 8.81 -9.98
N GLN A 26 -3.69 7.61 -9.47
CA GLN A 26 -2.72 7.35 -8.43
C GLN A 26 -1.99 6.03 -8.71
N ILE A 27 -0.72 5.98 -8.36
CA ILE A 27 0.12 4.78 -8.39
C ILE A 27 0.49 4.50 -6.94
N SER A 28 -0.18 3.54 -6.32
CA SER A 28 0.09 3.13 -4.95
C SER A 28 1.19 2.08 -4.93
N CYS A 29 2.33 2.41 -4.32
CA CYS A 29 3.49 1.55 -4.23
C CYS A 29 3.67 1.02 -2.82
N PHE A 30 3.46 -0.26 -2.63
CA PHE A 30 3.63 -0.99 -1.38
C PHE A 30 5.00 -1.65 -1.37
N SER A 31 5.82 -1.67 -0.36
CA SER A 31 5.83 -0.97 0.92
C SER A 31 7.28 -0.86 1.43
N LEU A 32 7.64 0.24 2.08
CA LEU A 32 8.95 0.40 2.73
C LEU A 32 9.03 -0.34 4.07
N VAL A 33 7.91 -0.59 4.68
CA VAL A 33 7.76 -1.40 5.88
C VAL A 33 6.55 -2.29 5.72
N GLY A 34 6.69 -3.56 5.99
CA GLY A 34 5.63 -4.56 5.93
C GLY A 34 5.62 -5.39 7.19
N TRP A 35 4.68 -6.30 7.30
CA TRP A 35 4.58 -7.24 8.40
C TRP A 35 5.83 -8.11 8.55
N ASN A 36 6.59 -8.27 7.47
CA ASN A 36 7.92 -8.85 7.41
C ASN A 36 8.85 -7.85 6.73
N THR A 37 9.68 -7.16 7.50
CA THR A 37 10.62 -6.19 6.96
C THR A 37 11.81 -6.91 6.33
N SER A 38 11.56 -7.58 5.22
CA SER A 38 12.57 -8.31 4.46
C SER A 38 12.49 -7.99 2.97
N ILE A 39 13.65 -7.90 2.33
CA ILE A 39 13.81 -7.62 0.90
C ILE A 39 14.40 -8.87 0.23
N GLY A 40 13.70 -9.38 -0.78
CA GLY A 40 14.27 -10.37 -1.68
C GLY A 40 15.14 -9.70 -2.74
N TYR A 41 16.32 -10.24 -3.01
CA TYR A 41 17.21 -9.75 -4.04
C TYR A 41 18.01 -10.88 -4.67
N THR A 42 18.61 -10.60 -5.82
CA THR A 42 19.57 -11.51 -6.47
C THR A 42 20.97 -10.97 -6.23
N ASP A 43 21.86 -11.79 -5.69
CA ASP A 43 23.25 -11.39 -5.46
C ASP A 43 24.10 -11.40 -6.75
N ALA A 44 25.34 -10.97 -6.65
CA ALA A 44 26.25 -10.90 -7.79
C ALA A 44 26.57 -12.26 -8.42
N SER A 45 26.29 -13.37 -7.75
CA SER A 45 26.43 -14.72 -8.30
C SER A 45 25.17 -15.21 -9.03
N GLY A 46 24.07 -14.45 -8.98
CA GLY A 46 22.78 -14.82 -9.55
C GLY A 46 21.87 -15.59 -8.58
N GLU A 47 22.28 -15.74 -7.32
CA GLU A 47 21.52 -16.46 -6.31
C GLU A 47 20.48 -15.57 -5.63
N ALA A 48 19.27 -16.14 -5.41
CA ALA A 48 18.23 -15.46 -4.66
C ALA A 48 18.57 -15.39 -3.16
N ARG A 49 18.51 -14.21 -2.60
CA ARG A 49 18.79 -13.91 -1.20
C ARG A 49 17.66 -13.12 -0.55
N THR A 50 17.64 -13.13 0.77
CA THR A 50 16.73 -12.32 1.56
C THR A 50 17.51 -11.53 2.59
N LEU A 51 17.31 -10.21 2.61
CA LEU A 51 17.86 -9.30 3.60
C LEU A 51 16.75 -8.93 4.59
N LYS A 52 16.95 -9.19 5.86
CA LYS A 52 16.05 -8.74 6.93
C LYS A 52 16.54 -7.38 7.43
N LEU A 53 15.63 -6.43 7.47
CA LEU A 53 15.92 -5.07 7.90
C LEU A 53 15.14 -4.73 9.17
N THR A 54 15.71 -3.91 10.01
CA THR A 54 15.03 -3.31 11.16
C THR A 54 14.71 -1.86 10.83
N VAL A 55 13.45 -1.49 10.92
CA VAL A 55 13.00 -0.10 10.65
C VAL A 55 13.82 0.88 11.50
N GLY A 56 14.36 1.90 10.85
CA GLY A 56 15.18 2.92 11.49
C GLY A 56 16.65 2.58 11.70
N SER A 57 17.09 1.35 11.40
CA SER A 57 18.53 1.00 11.44
C SER A 57 19.31 1.70 10.31
N ASP A 58 20.63 1.81 10.47
CA ASP A 58 21.50 2.39 9.43
C ASP A 58 21.46 1.56 8.14
N GLU A 59 21.39 0.24 8.27
CA GLU A 59 21.28 -0.65 7.11
C GLU A 59 19.94 -0.43 6.37
N TYR A 60 18.83 -0.32 7.10
CA TYR A 60 17.53 0.02 6.54
C TYR A 60 17.58 1.35 5.77
N ARG A 61 18.16 2.38 6.39
CA ARG A 61 18.29 3.71 5.77
C ARG A 61 19.16 3.68 4.51
N THR A 62 20.27 2.96 4.55
CA THR A 62 21.17 2.83 3.40
C THR A 62 20.47 2.21 2.21
N VAL A 63 19.85 1.04 2.41
CA VAL A 63 19.18 0.30 1.33
C VAL A 63 18.02 1.11 0.75
N TRP A 64 17.16 1.65 1.61
CA TRP A 64 16.00 2.38 1.14
C TRP A 64 16.31 3.75 0.55
N ASN A 65 17.39 4.43 0.97
CA ASN A 65 17.84 5.66 0.30
C ASN A 65 18.30 5.36 -1.12
N GLU A 66 19.11 4.31 -1.35
CA GLU A 66 19.53 3.93 -2.70
C GLU A 66 18.34 3.57 -3.60
N PHE A 67 17.35 2.87 -3.03
CA PHE A 67 16.12 2.58 -3.76
C PHE A 67 15.33 3.86 -4.08
N LEU A 68 15.07 4.71 -3.10
CA LEU A 68 14.28 5.93 -3.29
C LEU A 68 14.93 6.89 -4.27
N ASP A 69 16.27 7.05 -4.23
CA ASP A 69 17.04 7.84 -5.20
C ASP A 69 16.86 7.32 -6.64
N SER A 70 16.92 6.01 -6.80
CA SER A 70 16.74 5.37 -8.10
C SER A 70 15.29 5.47 -8.58
N PHE A 71 14.35 5.17 -7.70
CA PHE A 71 12.93 5.15 -8.01
C PHE A 71 12.38 6.54 -8.32
N GLU A 72 12.78 7.55 -7.55
CA GLU A 72 12.41 8.94 -7.81
C GLU A 72 12.86 9.40 -9.19
N ARG A 73 14.14 9.15 -9.56
CA ARG A 73 14.64 9.46 -10.90
C ARG A 73 13.86 8.75 -11.99
N HIS A 74 13.56 7.46 -11.79
CA HIS A 74 12.79 6.68 -12.72
C HIS A 74 11.38 7.25 -12.91
N LEU A 75 10.67 7.51 -11.82
CA LEU A 75 9.32 8.06 -11.83
C LEU A 75 9.25 9.45 -12.45
N LYS A 76 10.24 10.31 -12.18
CA LYS A 76 10.33 11.63 -12.81
C LYS A 76 10.57 11.52 -14.32
N THR A 77 11.42 10.60 -14.75
CA THR A 77 11.64 10.33 -16.18
C THR A 77 10.36 9.87 -16.89
N LYS A 78 9.52 9.09 -16.20
CA LYS A 78 8.23 8.63 -16.73
C LYS A 78 7.09 9.66 -16.60
N GLY A 79 7.28 10.74 -15.86
CA GLY A 79 6.21 11.68 -15.53
C GLY A 79 5.19 11.11 -14.54
N TRP A 80 5.61 10.17 -13.69
CA TRP A 80 4.73 9.44 -12.75
C TRP A 80 4.93 9.86 -11.30
N PHE A 81 5.97 10.62 -10.98
CA PHE A 81 6.31 10.97 -9.59
C PHE A 81 5.13 11.62 -8.85
N GLU A 82 4.49 12.62 -9.48
CA GLU A 82 3.36 13.33 -8.88
C GLU A 82 2.11 12.48 -8.65
N LYS A 83 2.05 11.31 -9.25
CA LYS A 83 0.94 10.36 -9.09
C LYS A 83 1.28 9.24 -8.10
N THR A 84 2.54 9.11 -7.72
CA THR A 84 3.01 8.00 -6.90
C THR A 84 2.83 8.29 -5.42
N VAL A 85 2.30 7.32 -4.71
CA VAL A 85 2.12 7.31 -3.26
C VAL A 85 2.86 6.10 -2.70
N LEU A 86 3.77 6.33 -1.77
CA LEU A 86 4.41 5.27 -1.00
C LEU A 86 3.43 4.80 0.07
N TYR A 87 2.94 3.58 -0.06
CA TYR A 87 1.78 3.10 0.70
C TYR A 87 2.20 2.03 1.71
N MET A 88 1.69 2.12 2.93
CA MET A 88 1.88 1.14 4.01
C MET A 88 0.54 0.56 4.44
N ASP A 89 0.58 -0.64 5.05
CA ASP A 89 -0.60 -1.41 5.40
C ASP A 89 -0.49 -1.96 6.83
N GLU A 90 -1.43 -1.54 7.68
CA GLU A 90 -1.60 -1.99 9.07
C GLU A 90 -0.32 -1.95 9.92
N ILE A 91 0.49 -0.92 9.74
CA ILE A 91 1.73 -0.70 10.46
C ILE A 91 1.46 0.03 11.77
N ARG A 92 2.17 -0.35 12.82
CA ARG A 92 2.10 0.30 14.14
C ARG A 92 2.52 1.76 14.04
N GLU A 93 1.91 2.59 14.87
CA GLU A 93 2.13 4.04 14.81
C GLU A 93 3.60 4.43 15.02
N ASP A 94 4.31 3.75 15.94
CA ASP A 94 5.71 4.03 16.22
C ASP A 94 6.63 3.76 15.02
N GLU A 95 6.39 2.68 14.30
CA GLU A 95 7.09 2.38 13.05
C GLU A 95 6.69 3.34 11.94
N MET A 96 5.39 3.64 11.83
CA MET A 96 4.88 4.57 10.84
C MET A 96 5.50 5.97 11.00
N ARG A 97 5.65 6.43 12.23
CA ARG A 97 6.31 7.71 12.56
C ARG A 97 7.76 7.74 12.07
N GLN A 98 8.50 6.65 12.26
CA GLN A 98 9.88 6.53 11.78
C GLN A 98 9.94 6.55 10.25
N VAL A 99 9.05 5.81 9.60
CA VAL A 99 8.99 5.73 8.13
C VAL A 99 8.60 7.06 7.51
N VAL A 100 7.60 7.75 8.05
CA VAL A 100 7.21 9.11 7.62
C VAL A 100 8.39 10.06 7.72
N SER A 101 9.07 10.07 8.87
CA SER A 101 10.26 10.92 9.07
C SER A 101 11.35 10.60 8.05
N PHE A 102 11.64 9.33 7.83
CA PHE A 102 12.63 8.88 6.87
C PHE A 102 12.30 9.32 5.43
N ILE A 103 11.08 9.06 4.98
CA ILE A 103 10.63 9.42 3.63
C ILE A 103 10.71 10.94 3.42
N LYS A 104 10.23 11.72 4.39
CA LYS A 104 10.21 13.19 4.29
C LYS A 104 11.61 13.81 4.41
N GLN A 105 12.56 13.16 5.09
CA GLN A 105 13.96 13.56 5.09
C GLN A 105 14.64 13.29 3.74
N HIS A 106 14.28 12.20 3.07
CA HIS A 106 14.78 11.90 1.73
C HIS A 106 14.29 12.94 0.71
N ASN A 107 12.98 13.12 0.60
CA ASN A 107 12.35 14.15 -0.22
C ASN A 107 10.97 14.51 0.35
N PRO A 108 10.72 15.79 0.74
CA PRO A 108 9.45 16.22 1.29
C PRO A 108 8.26 16.10 0.31
N ASP A 109 8.52 16.01 -0.99
CA ASP A 109 7.48 15.92 -2.02
C ASP A 109 6.89 14.51 -2.14
N TRP A 110 7.52 13.48 -1.55
CA TRP A 110 6.93 12.16 -1.54
C TRP A 110 5.55 12.16 -0.88
N LYS A 111 4.59 11.62 -1.60
CA LYS A 111 3.26 11.33 -1.05
C LYS A 111 3.29 10.02 -0.29
N ILE A 112 2.66 10.01 0.87
CA ILE A 112 2.62 8.87 1.79
C ILE A 112 1.17 8.45 1.97
N GLY A 113 0.91 7.16 1.98
CA GLY A 113 -0.40 6.57 2.25
C GLY A 113 -0.33 5.52 3.35
N LEU A 114 -1.44 5.36 4.05
CA LEU A 114 -1.65 4.29 5.02
C LEU A 114 -3.05 3.71 4.88
N ALA A 115 -3.15 2.38 4.88
CA ALA A 115 -4.36 1.67 5.23
C ALA A 115 -4.21 1.15 6.66
N GLY A 116 -5.10 1.51 7.58
CA GLY A 116 -4.92 1.09 8.97
C GLY A 116 -5.92 1.65 9.96
N SER A 117 -5.65 1.36 11.23
CA SER A 117 -6.40 1.89 12.36
C SER A 117 -6.08 3.36 12.59
N ALA A 118 -6.75 3.97 13.57
CA ALA A 118 -6.47 5.32 14.00
C ALA A 118 -5.01 5.49 14.44
N VAL A 119 -4.43 6.59 14.03
CA VAL A 119 -3.13 7.09 14.48
C VAL A 119 -3.31 8.49 15.08
N SER A 120 -2.30 8.99 15.78
CA SER A 120 -2.32 10.35 16.30
C SER A 120 -2.34 11.39 15.18
N SER A 121 -2.94 12.55 15.45
CA SER A 121 -3.22 13.60 14.45
C SER A 121 -1.97 14.14 13.78
N ASP A 122 -0.83 14.15 14.45
CA ASP A 122 0.44 14.61 13.90
C ASP A 122 0.99 13.61 12.83
N VAL A 123 0.81 12.31 13.05
CA VAL A 123 1.16 11.29 12.05
C VAL A 123 0.16 11.30 10.90
N GLU A 124 -1.14 11.37 11.21
CA GLU A 124 -2.21 11.43 10.21
C GLU A 124 -2.05 12.59 9.24
N SER A 125 -1.64 13.76 9.75
CA SER A 125 -1.45 14.97 8.93
C SER A 125 -0.36 14.83 7.86
N ALA A 126 0.54 13.87 7.99
CA ALA A 126 1.58 13.59 7.00
C ALA A 126 1.08 12.76 5.81
N PHE A 127 -0.11 12.18 5.90
CA PHE A 127 -0.63 11.32 4.83
C PHE A 127 -1.32 12.13 3.74
N TYR A 128 -0.96 11.82 2.52
CA TYR A 128 -1.70 12.23 1.33
C TYR A 128 -2.96 11.38 1.13
N ASP A 129 -2.85 10.07 1.33
CA ASP A 129 -3.93 9.09 1.21
C ASP A 129 -4.05 8.31 2.52
N TYR A 130 -5.23 8.34 3.11
CA TYR A 130 -5.50 7.59 4.33
C TYR A 130 -6.79 6.77 4.19
N SER A 131 -6.63 5.45 4.22
CA SER A 131 -7.73 4.50 4.26
C SER A 131 -7.89 3.97 5.68
N THR A 132 -8.97 4.34 6.34
CA THR A 132 -9.24 3.85 7.70
C THR A 132 -10.06 2.56 7.68
N ILE A 133 -9.79 1.68 8.63
CA ILE A 133 -10.71 0.56 8.87
C ILE A 133 -12.08 1.10 9.25
N LEU A 134 -13.14 0.43 8.81
CA LEU A 134 -14.51 0.81 9.14
C LEU A 134 -14.70 1.02 10.65
N GLY A 135 -15.29 2.15 11.02
CA GLY A 135 -15.56 2.52 12.40
C GLY A 135 -14.57 3.48 13.03
N TYR A 136 -13.48 3.82 12.31
CA TYR A 136 -12.57 4.88 12.75
C TYR A 136 -12.86 6.19 12.03
N ASP A 137 -12.97 7.27 12.81
CA ASP A 137 -13.10 8.63 12.29
C ASP A 137 -11.72 9.28 12.19
N ARG A 138 -11.51 10.03 11.11
CA ARG A 138 -10.28 10.80 10.90
C ARG A 138 -10.26 12.06 11.75
N THR A 139 -9.06 12.48 12.10
CA THR A 139 -8.84 13.75 12.80
C THR A 139 -8.32 14.85 11.87
N SER A 140 -7.79 14.48 10.71
CA SER A 140 -7.23 15.39 9.71
C SER A 140 -7.94 15.27 8.36
N THR A 141 -7.76 16.30 7.52
CA THR A 141 -8.22 16.29 6.13
C THR A 141 -7.07 15.82 5.24
N ASN A 142 -7.20 14.61 4.69
CA ASN A 142 -6.26 14.07 3.73
C ASN A 142 -6.73 14.33 2.30
N ALA A 143 -5.81 14.45 1.34
CA ALA A 143 -6.15 14.70 -0.06
C ALA A 143 -6.98 13.54 -0.66
N VAL A 144 -6.69 12.31 -0.24
CA VAL A 144 -7.48 11.11 -0.53
C VAL A 144 -7.87 10.47 0.80
N ALA A 145 -9.15 10.24 0.98
CA ALA A 145 -9.74 9.69 2.18
C ALA A 145 -10.68 8.54 1.80
N THR A 146 -10.29 7.32 2.12
CA THR A 146 -11.09 6.13 1.87
C THR A 146 -11.33 5.34 3.16
N PHE A 147 -12.08 4.27 3.09
CA PHE A 147 -12.19 3.30 4.16
C PHE A 147 -12.08 1.90 3.60
N TYR A 148 -11.82 0.93 4.47
CA TYR A 148 -11.84 -0.48 4.12
C TYR A 148 -12.53 -1.31 5.19
N THR A 149 -12.91 -2.51 4.81
CA THR A 149 -13.35 -3.57 5.71
C THR A 149 -12.37 -4.74 5.64
N SER A 150 -12.26 -5.48 6.72
CA SER A 150 -11.40 -6.66 6.81
C SER A 150 -12.17 -7.85 7.39
N CYS A 151 -11.51 -8.99 7.49
CA CYS A 151 -12.07 -10.17 8.16
C CYS A 151 -12.41 -9.95 9.64
N ALA A 152 -11.95 -8.84 10.24
CA ALA A 152 -12.25 -8.49 11.63
C ALA A 152 -13.64 -7.89 11.84
N GLN A 153 -14.30 -7.37 10.79
CA GLN A 153 -15.65 -6.86 10.91
C GLN A 153 -16.69 -7.97 10.78
N SER A 154 -17.78 -7.83 11.53
CA SER A 154 -18.95 -8.72 11.43
C SER A 154 -20.01 -8.12 10.50
N ILE A 155 -20.88 -7.23 11.00
CA ILE A 155 -21.96 -6.61 10.24
C ILE A 155 -21.97 -5.10 10.51
N PRO A 156 -22.04 -4.24 9.50
CA PRO A 156 -21.96 -4.50 8.05
C PRO A 156 -20.52 -4.78 7.66
N ASN A 157 -20.29 -5.84 6.92
CA ASN A 157 -18.94 -6.25 6.58
C ASN A 157 -18.51 -5.76 5.19
N ALA A 158 -19.35 -5.81 4.18
CA ALA A 158 -18.97 -5.53 2.79
C ALA A 158 -17.68 -6.28 2.34
N TYR A 159 -17.27 -7.24 3.14
CA TYR A 159 -16.16 -8.13 2.87
C TYR A 159 -16.74 -9.33 2.14
N VAL A 160 -16.35 -9.55 0.90
CA VAL A 160 -17.00 -10.54 0.05
C VAL A 160 -16.92 -11.93 0.67
N SER A 161 -17.99 -12.35 1.28
CA SER A 161 -18.16 -13.64 1.93
C SER A 161 -19.52 -14.21 1.53
N LEU A 162 -19.63 -15.53 1.50
CA LEU A 162 -20.91 -16.21 1.19
C LEU A 162 -22.02 -15.87 2.18
N ASP A 163 -21.65 -15.51 3.40
CA ASP A 163 -22.59 -15.17 4.47
C ASP A 163 -23.03 -13.70 4.46
N ASN A 164 -22.42 -12.87 3.63
CA ASN A 164 -22.77 -11.46 3.55
C ASN A 164 -24.07 -11.26 2.79
N ASN A 165 -24.92 -10.39 3.32
CA ASN A 165 -26.07 -9.91 2.57
C ASN A 165 -25.59 -9.06 1.36
N PRO A 166 -26.06 -9.35 0.14
CA PRO A 166 -25.69 -8.54 -1.04
C PRO A 166 -25.96 -7.04 -0.90
N ALA A 167 -26.90 -6.65 -0.06
CA ALA A 167 -27.18 -5.24 0.27
C ALA A 167 -25.98 -4.53 0.93
N GLU A 168 -25.12 -5.25 1.61
CA GLU A 168 -23.90 -4.66 2.21
C GLU A 168 -22.94 -4.10 1.15
N MET A 169 -22.88 -4.71 -0.02
CA MET A 169 -22.07 -4.19 -1.13
C MET A 169 -22.61 -2.86 -1.66
N VAL A 170 -23.93 -2.70 -1.69
CA VAL A 170 -24.58 -1.43 -2.07
C VAL A 170 -24.34 -0.37 -0.99
N TRP A 171 -24.40 -0.76 0.27
CA TRP A 171 -24.17 0.12 1.40
C TRP A 171 -22.79 0.78 1.39
N VAL A 172 -21.76 0.11 0.89
CA VAL A 172 -20.37 0.65 0.80
C VAL A 172 -20.34 2.04 0.16
N ALA A 173 -21.00 2.21 -0.99
CA ALA A 173 -21.03 3.49 -1.71
C ALA A 173 -21.79 4.58 -0.93
N TRP A 174 -22.89 4.21 -0.30
CA TRP A 174 -23.69 5.12 0.52
C TRP A 174 -22.93 5.56 1.77
N TYR A 175 -22.25 4.64 2.44
CA TYR A 175 -21.42 4.96 3.60
C TYR A 175 -20.30 5.92 3.22
N ALA A 176 -19.53 5.63 2.16
CA ALA A 176 -18.48 6.51 1.67
C ALA A 176 -19.03 7.93 1.43
N LYS A 177 -20.14 8.04 0.74
CA LYS A 177 -20.78 9.33 0.44
C LYS A 177 -21.25 10.04 1.71
N ALA A 178 -21.90 9.35 2.62
CA ALA A 178 -22.41 9.92 3.87
C ALA A 178 -21.29 10.44 4.78
N LYS A 179 -20.14 9.77 4.78
CA LYS A 179 -18.94 10.15 5.54
C LYS A 179 -18.03 11.14 4.79
N GLY A 180 -18.39 11.58 3.60
CA GLY A 180 -17.57 12.52 2.80
C GLY A 180 -16.26 11.91 2.29
N LEU A 181 -16.21 10.58 2.11
CA LEU A 181 -15.03 9.86 1.66
C LEU A 181 -14.96 9.80 0.14
N ASN A 182 -13.75 9.65 -0.39
CA ASN A 182 -13.49 9.52 -1.82
C ASN A 182 -13.85 8.13 -2.35
N GLY A 183 -13.90 7.11 -1.51
CA GLY A 183 -14.22 5.75 -1.93
C GLY A 183 -13.95 4.68 -0.89
N PHE A 184 -13.88 3.46 -1.38
CA PHE A 184 -13.61 2.24 -0.64
C PHE A 184 -12.33 1.60 -1.16
N LEU A 185 -11.45 1.19 -0.25
CA LEU A 185 -10.24 0.45 -0.59
C LEU A 185 -10.51 -1.05 -0.42
N ARG A 186 -10.22 -1.81 -1.43
CA ARG A 186 -10.21 -3.27 -1.37
C ARG A 186 -8.76 -3.76 -1.44
N TRP A 187 -8.37 -4.67 -0.55
CA TRP A 187 -7.00 -5.15 -0.45
C TRP A 187 -6.50 -5.86 -1.72
N ALA A 188 -7.39 -6.55 -2.43
CA ALA A 188 -7.09 -7.18 -3.70
C ALA A 188 -8.31 -7.13 -4.63
N TYR A 189 -8.09 -6.85 -5.90
CA TYR A 189 -9.12 -6.93 -6.93
C TYR A 189 -9.43 -8.39 -7.26
N ASP A 190 -8.39 -9.18 -7.46
CA ASP A 190 -8.43 -10.61 -7.66
C ASP A 190 -7.39 -11.29 -6.75
N TYR A 191 -7.74 -12.42 -6.23
CA TYR A 191 -6.86 -13.25 -5.42
C TYR A 191 -6.96 -14.70 -5.88
N TRP A 192 -5.84 -15.23 -6.33
CA TRP A 192 -5.75 -16.59 -6.82
C TRP A 192 -4.97 -17.45 -5.86
N THR A 193 -5.43 -18.68 -5.67
CA THR A 193 -4.74 -19.63 -4.80
C THR A 193 -3.43 -20.07 -5.44
N LYS A 194 -2.47 -20.46 -4.60
CA LYS A 194 -1.15 -20.89 -5.09
C LYS A 194 -1.16 -22.26 -5.76
N ALA A 195 -2.10 -23.15 -5.38
CA ALA A 195 -2.12 -24.52 -5.83
C ALA A 195 -2.75 -24.65 -7.23
N ASP A 196 -3.92 -24.06 -7.42
CA ASP A 196 -4.59 -24.00 -8.72
C ASP A 196 -5.31 -22.66 -8.87
N PRO A 197 -4.77 -21.71 -9.65
CA PRO A 197 -5.40 -20.40 -9.84
C PRO A 197 -6.78 -20.48 -10.50
N GLN A 198 -7.16 -21.60 -11.08
CA GLN A 198 -8.47 -21.79 -11.72
C GLN A 198 -9.47 -22.53 -10.82
N ASP A 199 -9.02 -23.15 -9.74
CA ASP A 199 -9.92 -23.80 -8.79
C ASP A 199 -10.26 -22.86 -7.62
N VAL A 200 -11.36 -22.17 -7.75
CA VAL A 200 -11.88 -21.25 -6.71
C VAL A 200 -12.32 -21.98 -5.42
N ARG A 201 -12.33 -23.30 -5.41
CA ARG A 201 -12.70 -24.11 -4.25
C ARG A 201 -11.49 -24.45 -3.38
N ASP A 202 -10.28 -24.18 -3.87
CA ASP A 202 -9.07 -24.39 -3.09
C ASP A 202 -9.14 -23.49 -1.84
N GLY A 203 -9.22 -24.14 -0.67
CA GLY A 203 -9.70 -23.60 0.59
C GLY A 203 -8.87 -22.51 1.25
N ASN A 204 -7.84 -21.98 0.62
CA ASN A 204 -7.11 -20.81 1.08
C ASN A 204 -7.68 -19.48 0.54
N ASN A 205 -8.80 -19.55 -0.14
CA ASN A 205 -9.52 -18.40 -0.66
C ASN A 205 -10.39 -17.72 0.41
N THR A 206 -9.94 -17.75 1.65
CA THR A 206 -10.66 -17.14 2.78
C THR A 206 -10.32 -15.68 2.97
N ALA A 207 -9.40 -15.19 2.19
CA ALA A 207 -9.05 -13.78 2.21
C ALA A 207 -10.08 -12.93 1.46
N GLY A 208 -11.21 -13.53 1.21
CA GLY A 208 -12.37 -12.86 0.67
C GLY A 208 -12.67 -11.68 1.41
#